data_5bb0388d33b9fc2b56604ed67210ce84
#
_entry.id   5bb0388d33b9fc2b56604ed67210ce84
#
_cell.length_a   1.000
_cell.length_b   1.000
_cell.length_c   1.000
_cell.angle_alpha   90.00
_cell.angle_beta   90.00
_cell.angle_gamma   90.00
#
_symmetry.space_group_name_H-M   'P 1'
#
loop_
_entity.id
_entity.type
_entity.pdbx_description
1 polymer ?
#
loop_
_entity_poly.entity_id
_entity_poly.type
_entity_poly.pdbx_seq_one_letter_code
_entity_poly.pdbx_strand_id
1 'polypeptide(L)'
;IDDEIENPVSVGDISIDAGEEVEPAELEYLGGYDITTAGDVKPAYKYFSENYGCTIKCTLVGSGQIQEKLTTAISSGESPDLVDYSDDTFPLLMSKNMYTPLEEYMNMSAPQWAGVESYINQYKWGGKNYYYPWAYNVSPNFLVYNRGVFEQIGIEDPKELYDKGEWTWDTMTDCIRKFIDSDADGNRTGLYGATAYSAQSFINSTGTALI
;
A
#
# COMPACT_ATOMS: atom_id res chain seq x y z
N ILE A 1 -12.69 29.80 -6.13
CA ILE A 1 -11.39 29.72 -5.43
C ILE A 1 -10.47 29.11 -6.45
N ASP A 2 -9.86 29.97 -7.27
CA ASP A 2 -8.80 29.62 -8.20
C ASP A 2 -7.49 29.78 -7.42
N ASP A 3 -7.07 28.73 -6.74
CA ASP A 3 -5.69 28.61 -6.29
C ASP A 3 -4.89 28.06 -7.47
N GLU A 4 -4.09 28.92 -8.07
CA GLU A 4 -3.08 28.57 -9.05
C GLU A 4 -2.23 27.45 -8.46
N ILE A 5 -2.28 26.28 -9.08
CA ILE A 5 -1.32 25.21 -8.84
C ILE A 5 0.03 25.77 -9.30
N GLU A 6 0.83 26.24 -8.35
CA GLU A 6 2.21 26.61 -8.61
C GLU A 6 2.90 25.47 -9.33
N ASN A 7 3.62 25.82 -10.37
CA ASN A 7 4.35 24.98 -11.30
C ASN A 7 4.78 23.63 -10.75
N PRO A 8 4.65 22.55 -11.55
CA PRO A 8 5.20 21.27 -11.18
C PRO A 8 6.68 21.46 -10.87
N VAL A 9 7.07 21.00 -9.69
CA VAL A 9 8.48 20.94 -9.28
C VAL A 9 9.23 20.33 -10.45
N SER A 10 10.10 21.12 -11.07
CA SER A 10 11.07 20.64 -12.04
C SER A 10 11.79 19.49 -11.36
N VAL A 11 11.55 18.27 -11.81
CA VAL A 11 12.39 17.13 -11.46
C VAL A 11 13.75 17.50 -12.02
N GLY A 12 14.59 18.10 -11.17
CA GLY A 12 15.95 18.42 -11.54
C GLY A 12 16.58 17.16 -12.11
N ASP A 13 17.48 17.31 -13.06
CA ASP A 13 18.20 16.21 -13.69
C ASP A 13 18.60 15.18 -12.64
N ILE A 14 17.80 14.14 -12.50
CA ILE A 14 18.21 12.96 -11.76
C ILE A 14 19.18 12.29 -12.71
N SER A 15 20.46 12.66 -12.59
CA SER A 15 21.51 11.84 -13.13
C SER A 15 21.52 10.55 -12.31
N ILE A 16 20.75 9.58 -12.72
CA ILE A 16 20.98 8.21 -12.33
C ILE A 16 22.34 7.91 -12.93
N ASP A 17 23.33 7.77 -12.07
CA ASP A 17 24.63 7.25 -12.45
C ASP A 17 24.33 5.89 -13.10
N ALA A 18 24.30 5.87 -14.43
CA ALA A 18 24.18 4.66 -15.22
C ALA A 18 25.49 3.92 -15.06
N GLY A 19 25.68 3.32 -13.87
CA GLY A 19 26.76 2.41 -13.63
C GLY A 19 26.65 1.27 -14.61
N GLU A 20 27.76 0.89 -15.18
CA GLU A 20 27.98 -0.24 -16.09
C GLU A 20 26.94 -0.43 -17.19
N GLU A 21 27.39 -0.63 -18.38
CA GLU A 21 26.57 -0.95 -19.57
C GLU A 21 25.73 -2.20 -19.28
N VAL A 22 24.41 -2.02 -19.18
CA VAL A 22 23.47 -3.12 -18.88
C VAL A 22 23.16 -3.83 -20.19
N GLU A 23 23.40 -5.13 -20.26
CA GLU A 23 22.98 -5.95 -21.37
C GLU A 23 21.44 -6.01 -21.44
N PRO A 24 20.84 -5.78 -22.61
CA PRO A 24 19.40 -5.89 -22.77
C PRO A 24 18.85 -7.25 -22.34
N ALA A 25 17.81 -7.25 -21.55
CA ALA A 25 17.18 -8.46 -21.02
C ALA A 25 15.65 -8.38 -21.05
N GLU A 26 14.99 -9.53 -21.11
CA GLU A 26 13.58 -9.65 -20.81
C GLU A 26 13.43 -10.15 -19.35
N LEU A 27 12.78 -9.34 -18.51
CA LEU A 27 12.48 -9.71 -17.14
C LEU A 27 11.07 -10.29 -17.05
N GLU A 28 10.90 -11.30 -16.22
CA GLU A 28 9.59 -11.88 -15.93
C GLU A 28 8.99 -11.28 -14.64
N TYR A 29 7.77 -10.76 -14.77
CA TYR A 29 7.00 -10.20 -13.64
C TYR A 29 5.77 -11.05 -13.38
N LEU A 30 5.55 -11.39 -12.12
CA LEU A 30 4.35 -12.07 -11.62
C LEU A 30 3.54 -11.11 -10.73
N GLY A 31 2.32 -10.78 -11.13
CA GLY A 31 1.51 -9.84 -10.37
C GLY A 31 0.05 -9.75 -10.77
N GLY A 32 -0.67 -8.83 -10.14
CA GLY A 32 -2.11 -8.64 -10.32
C GLY A 32 -2.51 -7.75 -11.49
N TYR A 33 -1.58 -6.99 -12.07
CA TYR A 33 -1.84 -6.06 -13.16
C TYR A 33 -0.61 -5.90 -14.06
N ASP A 34 -0.84 -5.44 -15.28
CA ASP A 34 0.23 -5.23 -16.26
C ASP A 34 0.96 -3.91 -15.99
N ILE A 35 2.18 -4.01 -15.45
CA ILE A 35 3.03 -2.84 -15.11
C ILE A 35 3.62 -2.15 -16.33
N THR A 36 3.48 -2.71 -17.53
CA THR A 36 3.97 -2.08 -18.77
C THR A 36 2.96 -1.13 -19.38
N THR A 37 1.67 -1.31 -19.05
CA THR A 37 0.56 -0.56 -19.65
C THR A 37 -0.27 0.24 -18.64
N ALA A 38 -0.18 -0.06 -17.36
CA ALA A 38 -0.90 0.66 -16.30
C ALA A 38 -0.52 2.15 -16.30
N GLY A 39 -1.54 3.02 -16.16
CA GLY A 39 -1.41 4.45 -16.40
C GLY A 39 -0.36 5.17 -15.57
N ASP A 40 -0.23 4.83 -14.30
CA ASP A 40 0.67 5.45 -13.34
C ASP A 40 2.10 4.85 -13.33
N VAL A 41 2.28 3.62 -13.75
CA VAL A 41 3.61 2.97 -13.87
C VAL A 41 4.18 3.01 -15.27
N LYS A 42 3.35 3.25 -16.29
CA LYS A 42 3.78 3.31 -17.69
C LYS A 42 4.95 4.26 -17.96
N PRO A 43 5.05 5.46 -17.35
CA PRO A 43 6.21 6.33 -17.54
C PRO A 43 7.51 5.71 -17.04
N ALA A 44 7.49 5.04 -15.90
CA ALA A 44 8.65 4.37 -15.32
C ALA A 44 9.10 3.18 -16.21
N TYR A 45 8.16 2.37 -16.68
CA TYR A 45 8.46 1.29 -17.63
C TYR A 45 9.03 1.82 -18.93
N LYS A 46 8.44 2.89 -19.49
CA LYS A 46 8.95 3.53 -20.70
C LYS A 46 10.39 4.00 -20.51
N TYR A 47 10.69 4.70 -19.41
CA TYR A 47 12.04 5.13 -19.07
C TYR A 47 13.00 3.93 -18.99
N PHE A 48 12.60 2.87 -18.28
CA PHE A 48 13.38 1.65 -18.14
C PHE A 48 13.69 1.01 -19.49
N SER A 49 12.69 0.80 -20.34
CA SER A 49 12.88 0.15 -21.64
C SER A 49 13.72 0.98 -22.63
N GLU A 50 13.55 2.31 -22.64
CA GLU A 50 14.27 3.21 -23.54
C GLU A 50 15.74 3.40 -23.13
N ASN A 51 16.05 3.40 -21.84
CA ASN A 51 17.41 3.65 -21.36
C ASN A 51 18.27 2.39 -21.21
N TYR A 52 17.62 1.26 -20.91
CA TYR A 52 18.36 0.01 -20.66
C TYR A 52 18.11 -1.06 -21.75
N GLY A 53 17.24 -0.79 -22.72
CA GLY A 53 16.89 -1.77 -23.76
C GLY A 53 16.18 -3.02 -23.24
N CYS A 54 15.74 -3.00 -21.97
CA CYS A 54 15.10 -4.14 -21.31
C CYS A 54 13.59 -4.13 -21.52
N THR A 55 12.98 -5.31 -21.47
CA THR A 55 11.54 -5.50 -21.52
C THR A 55 11.03 -6.25 -20.29
N ILE A 56 9.73 -6.14 -20.01
CA ILE A 56 9.08 -6.88 -18.92
C ILE A 56 7.93 -7.69 -19.50
N LYS A 57 7.96 -8.99 -19.28
CA LYS A 57 6.87 -9.90 -19.59
C LYS A 57 6.03 -10.14 -18.35
N CYS A 58 4.77 -9.73 -18.39
CA CYS A 58 3.85 -9.83 -17.25
C CYS A 58 3.07 -11.15 -17.27
N THR A 59 3.17 -11.94 -16.22
CA THR A 59 2.27 -13.05 -15.92
C THR A 59 1.23 -12.57 -14.91
N LEU A 60 -0.01 -12.40 -15.37
CA LEU A 60 -1.10 -11.85 -14.54
C LEU A 60 -1.84 -12.96 -13.82
N VAL A 61 -2.05 -12.75 -12.53
CA VAL A 61 -2.78 -13.67 -11.65
C VAL A 61 -3.83 -12.94 -10.83
N GLY A 62 -4.88 -13.64 -10.42
CA GLY A 62 -5.89 -13.08 -9.54
C GLY A 62 -5.37 -12.85 -8.11
N SER A 63 -6.11 -12.03 -7.37
CA SER A 63 -5.84 -11.79 -5.95
C SER A 63 -5.81 -13.12 -5.17
N GLY A 64 -4.79 -13.31 -4.33
CA GLY A 64 -4.58 -14.53 -3.53
C GLY A 64 -3.97 -15.71 -4.31
N GLN A 65 -3.60 -15.55 -5.57
CA GLN A 65 -2.96 -16.62 -6.37
C GLN A 65 -1.45 -16.47 -6.52
N ILE A 66 -0.88 -15.35 -6.07
CA ILE A 66 0.56 -15.07 -6.22
C ILE A 66 1.39 -16.14 -5.52
N GLN A 67 1.05 -16.50 -4.28
CA GLN A 67 1.78 -17.51 -3.51
C GLN A 67 1.82 -18.88 -4.23
N GLU A 68 0.69 -19.34 -4.73
CA GLU A 68 0.58 -20.64 -5.42
C GLU A 68 1.40 -20.64 -6.72
N LYS A 69 1.24 -19.59 -7.51
CA LYS A 69 1.95 -19.45 -8.79
C LYS A 69 3.45 -19.32 -8.62
N LEU A 70 3.89 -18.48 -7.67
CA LEU A 70 5.31 -18.33 -7.35
C LEU A 70 5.92 -19.65 -6.88
N THR A 71 5.25 -20.36 -5.95
CA THR A 71 5.73 -21.65 -5.45
C THR A 71 5.87 -22.68 -6.58
N THR A 72 4.92 -22.70 -7.50
CA THR A 72 4.96 -23.59 -8.67
C THR A 72 6.09 -23.23 -9.61
N ALA A 73 6.24 -21.94 -9.95
CA ALA A 73 7.29 -21.45 -10.84
C ALA A 73 8.69 -21.76 -10.30
N ILE A 74 8.94 -21.49 -9.02
CA ILE A 74 10.23 -21.83 -8.37
C ILE A 74 10.48 -23.33 -8.40
N SER A 75 9.46 -24.16 -8.15
CA SER A 75 9.59 -25.61 -8.14
C SER A 75 9.89 -26.18 -9.52
N SER A 76 9.44 -25.54 -10.60
CA SER A 76 9.73 -25.91 -11.99
C SER A 76 11.04 -25.34 -12.52
N GLY A 77 11.71 -24.47 -11.77
CA GLY A 77 12.92 -23.77 -12.21
C GLY A 77 12.66 -22.58 -13.13
N GLU A 78 11.41 -22.09 -13.17
CA GLU A 78 10.95 -20.95 -13.97
C GLU A 78 10.59 -19.75 -13.05
N SER A 79 11.51 -19.41 -12.16
CA SER A 79 11.31 -18.32 -11.19
C SER A 79 11.17 -16.97 -11.89
N PRO A 80 10.14 -16.17 -11.61
CA PRO A 80 10.09 -14.80 -12.09
C PRO A 80 11.16 -13.93 -11.43
N ASP A 81 11.58 -12.87 -12.13
CA ASP A 81 12.57 -11.91 -11.63
C ASP A 81 11.92 -10.91 -10.66
N LEU A 82 10.67 -10.54 -10.92
CA LEU A 82 9.92 -9.58 -10.15
C LEU A 82 8.57 -10.15 -9.73
N VAL A 83 8.16 -9.89 -8.49
CA VAL A 83 6.89 -10.37 -7.96
C VAL A 83 6.17 -9.21 -7.26
N ASP A 84 4.88 -9.06 -7.54
CA ASP A 84 4.03 -8.09 -6.84
C ASP A 84 3.85 -8.47 -5.36
N TYR A 85 3.66 -7.47 -4.53
CA TYR A 85 3.36 -7.69 -3.12
C TYR A 85 1.98 -8.36 -2.95
N SER A 86 1.91 -9.32 -2.05
CA SER A 86 0.67 -9.91 -1.60
C SER A 86 0.76 -10.26 -0.12
N ASP A 87 -0.29 -9.98 0.65
CA ASP A 87 -0.33 -10.20 2.10
C ASP A 87 -0.09 -11.67 2.50
N ASP A 88 -0.43 -12.61 1.61
CA ASP A 88 -0.24 -14.04 1.82
C ASP A 88 1.21 -14.52 1.57
N THR A 89 2.07 -13.65 1.06
CA THR A 89 3.47 -13.99 0.78
C THR A 89 4.42 -13.59 1.91
N PHE A 90 4.15 -12.49 2.60
CA PHE A 90 4.99 -12.01 3.71
C PHE A 90 4.42 -12.40 5.08
N PRO A 91 5.22 -12.90 6.02
CA PRO A 91 6.65 -13.22 5.92
C PRO A 91 6.93 -14.68 5.47
N LEU A 92 5.90 -15.44 5.12
CA LEU A 92 5.97 -16.88 4.92
C LEU A 92 7.01 -17.29 3.86
N LEU A 93 6.99 -16.64 2.71
CA LEU A 93 7.87 -17.05 1.60
C LEU A 93 9.32 -16.60 1.81
N MET A 94 9.55 -15.53 2.61
CA MET A 94 10.90 -15.13 3.03
C MET A 94 11.51 -16.16 3.97
N SER A 95 10.72 -16.71 4.89
CA SER A 95 11.17 -17.78 5.79
C SER A 95 11.55 -19.07 5.04
N LYS A 96 11.03 -19.25 3.83
CA LYS A 96 11.32 -20.38 2.93
C LYS A 96 12.43 -20.06 1.92
N ASN A 97 13.09 -18.92 2.01
CA ASN A 97 14.11 -18.44 1.06
C ASN A 97 13.64 -18.38 -0.40
N MET A 98 12.36 -18.03 -0.61
CA MET A 98 11.78 -17.87 -1.95
C MET A 98 11.96 -16.47 -2.53
N TYR A 99 12.45 -15.52 -1.73
CA TYR A 99 12.76 -14.17 -2.14
C TYR A 99 14.23 -13.85 -1.84
N THR A 100 14.83 -13.03 -2.67
CA THR A 100 16.20 -12.55 -2.48
C THR A 100 16.20 -11.25 -1.68
N PRO A 101 17.05 -11.10 -0.66
CA PRO A 101 17.24 -9.83 0.04
C PRO A 101 17.71 -8.71 -0.90
N LEU A 102 17.19 -7.51 -0.72
CA LEU A 102 17.43 -6.39 -1.63
C LEU A 102 18.70 -5.60 -1.31
N GLU A 103 19.26 -5.71 -0.11
CA GLU A 103 20.41 -4.91 0.33
C GLU A 103 21.67 -5.10 -0.51
N GLU A 104 21.83 -6.24 -1.18
CA GLU A 104 22.96 -6.51 -2.07
C GLU A 104 22.81 -5.81 -3.43
N TYR A 105 21.60 -5.42 -3.79
CA TYR A 105 21.26 -4.86 -5.10
C TYR A 105 20.79 -3.40 -5.02
N MET A 106 20.34 -2.97 -3.84
CA MET A 106 19.74 -1.64 -3.65
C MET A 106 20.29 -0.98 -2.40
N ASN A 107 20.78 0.24 -2.54
CA ASN A 107 21.11 1.07 -1.39
C ASN A 107 19.83 1.69 -0.81
N MET A 108 19.22 1.03 0.18
CA MET A 108 17.98 1.46 0.82
C MET A 108 18.13 2.75 1.66
N SER A 109 19.36 3.22 1.89
CA SER A 109 19.64 4.51 2.55
C SER A 109 19.85 5.66 1.56
N ALA A 110 19.66 5.41 0.26
CA ALA A 110 19.84 6.45 -0.75
C ALA A 110 18.72 7.51 -0.66
N PRO A 111 18.99 8.78 -1.06
CA PRO A 111 18.07 9.90 -0.89
C PRO A 111 16.67 9.69 -1.49
N GLN A 112 16.55 8.91 -2.57
CA GLN A 112 15.27 8.60 -3.20
C GLN A 112 14.30 7.84 -2.28
N TRP A 113 14.83 7.18 -1.23
CA TRP A 113 14.03 6.45 -0.25
C TRP A 113 13.67 7.31 0.99
N ALA A 114 14.16 8.56 1.05
CA ALA A 114 13.85 9.46 2.15
C ALA A 114 12.33 9.65 2.28
N GLY A 115 11.81 9.48 3.49
CA GLY A 115 10.37 9.57 3.78
C GLY A 115 9.58 8.27 3.64
N VAL A 116 10.14 7.22 3.03
CA VAL A 116 9.50 5.90 2.95
C VAL A 116 10.18 4.83 3.82
N GLU A 117 11.21 5.21 4.57
CA GLU A 117 12.00 4.31 5.41
C GLU A 117 11.14 3.54 6.43
N SER A 118 10.18 4.22 7.05
CA SER A 118 9.28 3.57 8.01
C SER A 118 8.43 2.50 7.37
N TYR A 119 7.99 2.73 6.12
CA TYR A 119 7.22 1.76 5.35
C TYR A 119 8.09 0.55 4.95
N ILE A 120 9.26 0.79 4.39
CA ILE A 120 10.21 -0.28 4.02
C ILE A 120 10.58 -1.13 5.24
N ASN A 121 10.77 -0.51 6.40
CA ASN A 121 11.14 -1.20 7.62
C ASN A 121 10.05 -2.12 8.19
N GLN A 122 8.78 -1.93 7.82
CA GLN A 122 7.70 -2.83 8.22
C GLN A 122 7.81 -4.22 7.56
N TYR A 123 8.45 -4.29 6.41
CA TYR A 123 8.61 -5.53 5.64
C TYR A 123 9.97 -6.17 5.80
N LYS A 124 10.65 -5.94 6.93
CA LYS A 124 11.89 -6.62 7.27
C LYS A 124 11.63 -8.02 7.83
N TRP A 125 12.34 -8.99 7.31
CA TRP A 125 12.40 -10.33 7.85
C TRP A 125 13.85 -10.72 8.14
N GLY A 126 14.14 -11.18 9.36
CA GLY A 126 15.52 -11.51 9.76
C GLY A 126 16.50 -10.33 9.64
N GLY A 127 16.03 -9.10 9.74
CA GLY A 127 16.82 -7.87 9.58
C GLY A 127 17.09 -7.45 8.14
N LYS A 128 16.55 -8.16 7.15
CA LYS A 128 16.73 -7.89 5.72
C LYS A 128 15.44 -7.40 5.07
N ASN A 129 15.56 -6.55 4.04
CA ASN A 129 14.44 -6.07 3.23
C ASN A 129 14.23 -6.98 2.02
N TYR A 130 12.97 -7.24 1.70
CA TYR A 130 12.58 -8.07 0.55
C TYR A 130 11.58 -7.35 -0.37
N TYR A 131 11.05 -6.21 0.08
CA TYR A 131 10.12 -5.38 -0.67
C TYR A 131 10.59 -3.95 -0.72
N TYR A 132 10.26 -3.27 -1.81
CA TYR A 132 10.37 -1.82 -1.94
C TYR A 132 9.06 -1.26 -2.50
N PRO A 133 8.63 -0.08 -2.07
CA PRO A 133 7.47 0.56 -2.66
C PRO A 133 7.87 1.17 -4.02
N TRP A 134 7.19 0.79 -5.09
CA TRP A 134 7.33 1.45 -6.38
C TRP A 134 6.57 2.78 -6.42
N ALA A 135 5.57 2.94 -5.55
CA ALA A 135 4.87 4.18 -5.30
C ALA A 135 4.48 4.28 -3.83
N TYR A 136 4.57 5.48 -3.27
CA TYR A 136 4.09 5.74 -1.92
C TYR A 136 2.65 6.25 -1.99
N ASN A 137 1.71 5.35 -1.87
CA ASN A 137 0.29 5.67 -1.80
C ASN A 137 -0.14 5.72 -0.34
N VAL A 138 -0.45 6.91 0.14
CA VAL A 138 -1.13 7.05 1.43
C VAL A 138 -2.63 6.85 1.19
N SER A 139 -3.15 5.72 1.65
CA SER A 139 -4.59 5.46 1.67
C SER A 139 -5.11 5.60 3.10
N PRO A 140 -5.38 6.82 3.57
CA PRO A 140 -5.86 7.02 4.93
C PRO A 140 -7.28 6.47 5.07
N ASN A 141 -7.55 5.83 6.19
CA ASN A 141 -8.90 5.43 6.54
C ASN A 141 -9.60 6.62 7.19
N PHE A 142 -10.79 6.95 6.68
CA PHE A 142 -11.60 8.02 7.20
C PHE A 142 -12.87 7.48 7.84
N LEU A 143 -13.26 8.07 8.95
CA LEU A 143 -14.62 7.98 9.44
C LEU A 143 -15.44 9.12 8.84
N VAL A 144 -16.49 8.77 8.10
CA VAL A 144 -17.42 9.74 7.53
C VAL A 144 -18.72 9.69 8.31
N TYR A 145 -19.24 10.83 8.71
CA TYR A 145 -20.50 10.96 9.42
C TYR A 145 -21.31 12.16 8.92
N ASN A 146 -22.62 12.11 9.11
CA ASN A 146 -23.49 13.22 8.78
C ASN A 146 -23.66 14.14 10.00
N ARG A 147 -22.97 15.27 9.98
CA ARG A 147 -22.98 16.25 11.09
C ARG A 147 -24.38 16.74 11.41
N GLY A 148 -25.20 17.06 10.41
CA GLY A 148 -26.55 17.52 10.62
C GLY A 148 -27.46 16.51 11.31
N VAL A 149 -27.28 15.22 11.00
CA VAL A 149 -27.99 14.15 11.70
C VAL A 149 -27.52 14.01 13.15
N PHE A 150 -26.22 14.09 13.40
CA PHE A 150 -25.67 14.01 14.75
C PHE A 150 -26.18 15.16 15.64
N GLU A 151 -26.16 16.38 15.10
CA GLU A 151 -26.71 17.56 15.78
C GLU A 151 -28.21 17.39 16.10
N GLN A 152 -28.99 16.93 15.12
CA GLN A 152 -30.43 16.72 15.26
C GLN A 152 -30.80 15.72 16.37
N ILE A 153 -30.02 14.66 16.55
CA ILE A 153 -30.25 13.61 17.53
C ILE A 153 -29.41 13.76 18.82
N GLY A 154 -28.69 14.88 18.94
CA GLY A 154 -27.94 15.22 20.16
C GLY A 154 -26.69 14.36 20.38
N ILE A 155 -26.05 13.89 19.31
CA ILE A 155 -24.73 13.26 19.38
C ILE A 155 -23.66 14.33 19.26
N GLU A 156 -22.69 14.32 20.17
CA GLU A 156 -21.53 15.21 20.12
C GLU A 156 -20.71 15.01 18.84
N ASP A 157 -20.24 16.11 18.26
CA ASP A 157 -19.47 16.09 17.01
C ASP A 157 -18.15 15.32 17.21
N PRO A 158 -17.90 14.24 16.45
CA PRO A 158 -16.65 13.49 16.51
C PRO A 158 -15.39 14.34 16.30
N LYS A 159 -15.49 15.41 15.50
CA LYS A 159 -14.38 16.34 15.31
C LYS A 159 -14.08 17.13 16.58
N GLU A 160 -15.10 17.57 17.31
CA GLU A 160 -14.91 18.26 18.58
C GLU A 160 -14.35 17.33 19.66
N LEU A 161 -14.80 16.09 19.70
CA LEU A 161 -14.24 15.07 20.59
C LEU A 161 -12.76 14.82 20.27
N TYR A 162 -12.40 14.78 18.99
CA TYR A 162 -11.00 14.63 18.57
C TYR A 162 -10.14 15.82 19.01
N ASP A 163 -10.61 17.04 18.80
CA ASP A 163 -9.88 18.26 19.18
C ASP A 163 -9.67 18.38 20.70
N LYS A 164 -10.58 17.82 21.48
CA LYS A 164 -10.46 17.73 22.96
C LYS A 164 -9.57 16.56 23.43
N GLY A 165 -9.13 15.68 22.52
CA GLY A 165 -8.43 14.44 22.87
C GLY A 165 -9.33 13.36 23.48
N GLU A 166 -10.63 13.48 23.32
CA GLU A 166 -11.66 12.59 23.86
C GLU A 166 -12.20 11.59 22.83
N TRP A 167 -11.72 11.64 21.58
CA TRP A 167 -12.09 10.68 20.54
C TRP A 167 -11.39 9.34 20.80
N THR A 168 -12.09 8.43 21.44
CA THR A 168 -11.62 7.09 21.82
C THR A 168 -12.53 6.02 21.21
N TRP A 169 -12.17 4.75 21.34
CA TRP A 169 -13.02 3.64 20.97
C TRP A 169 -14.35 3.63 21.73
N ASP A 170 -14.35 4.00 22.99
CA ASP A 170 -15.55 4.06 23.83
C ASP A 170 -16.46 5.17 23.35
N THR A 171 -15.95 6.38 23.11
CA THR A 171 -16.75 7.50 22.62
C THR A 171 -17.30 7.25 21.22
N MET A 172 -16.53 6.61 20.32
CA MET A 172 -17.01 6.20 19.02
C MET A 172 -18.17 5.18 19.17
N THR A 173 -18.02 4.19 20.04
CA THR A 173 -19.04 3.18 20.28
C THR A 173 -20.32 3.81 20.85
N ASP A 174 -20.19 4.78 21.75
CA ASP A 174 -21.33 5.50 22.30
C ASP A 174 -22.04 6.36 21.27
N CYS A 175 -21.32 7.01 20.36
CA CYS A 175 -21.93 7.70 19.23
C CYS A 175 -22.74 6.74 18.35
N ILE A 176 -22.19 5.57 18.05
CA ILE A 176 -22.86 4.55 17.24
C ILE A 176 -24.14 4.05 17.94
N ARG A 177 -24.07 3.75 19.24
CA ARG A 177 -25.25 3.30 20.03
C ARG A 177 -26.33 4.38 20.04
N LYS A 178 -25.99 5.61 20.36
CA LYS A 178 -26.95 6.74 20.33
C LYS A 178 -27.62 6.89 18.98
N PHE A 179 -26.85 6.70 17.90
CA PHE A 179 -27.36 6.76 16.54
C PHE A 179 -28.40 5.66 16.28
N ILE A 180 -28.09 4.42 16.64
CA ILE A 180 -29.00 3.27 16.49
C ILE A 180 -30.24 3.48 17.37
N ASP A 181 -30.06 3.82 18.63
CA ASP A 181 -31.18 3.99 19.60
C ASP A 181 -32.11 5.16 19.26
N SER A 182 -31.64 6.12 18.46
CA SER A 182 -32.46 7.26 18.02
C SER A 182 -33.47 6.91 16.93
N ASP A 183 -33.46 5.69 16.42
CA ASP A 183 -34.39 5.21 15.39
C ASP A 183 -35.38 4.18 15.96
N ALA A 184 -36.57 4.67 16.32
CA ALA A 184 -37.64 3.83 16.83
C ALA A 184 -38.12 2.75 15.86
N ASP A 185 -37.91 2.95 14.57
CA ASP A 185 -38.32 2.03 13.51
C ASP A 185 -37.27 0.96 13.20
N GLY A 186 -36.09 1.04 13.81
CA GLY A 186 -35.00 0.05 13.67
C GLY A 186 -34.35 0.03 12.28
N ASN A 187 -34.48 1.10 11.48
CA ASN A 187 -33.86 1.19 10.16
C ASN A 187 -32.40 1.64 10.21
N ARG A 188 -31.98 2.26 11.30
CA ARG A 188 -30.59 2.68 11.50
C ARG A 188 -29.76 1.54 11.99
N THR A 189 -28.74 1.25 11.25
CA THR A 189 -27.72 0.26 11.63
C THR A 189 -26.42 1.02 11.87
N GLY A 190 -25.54 0.50 12.71
CA GLY A 190 -24.38 1.22 13.19
C GLY A 190 -23.36 1.63 12.12
N LEU A 191 -22.16 1.09 12.21
CA LEU A 191 -21.08 1.44 11.31
C LEU A 191 -21.22 0.76 9.96
N TYR A 192 -21.30 1.54 8.89
CA TYR A 192 -21.13 1.04 7.53
C TYR A 192 -19.67 1.12 7.15
N GLY A 193 -18.98 -0.02 7.15
CA GLY A 193 -17.68 -0.14 6.57
C GLY A 193 -17.79 -0.36 5.07
N ALA A 194 -17.23 0.52 4.27
CA ALA A 194 -17.24 0.37 2.82
C ALA A 194 -16.31 -0.74 2.32
N THR A 195 -15.48 -1.34 3.18
CA THR A 195 -14.44 -2.29 2.76
C THR A 195 -14.19 -3.39 3.79
N ALA A 196 -13.67 -4.51 3.31
CA ALA A 196 -13.16 -5.63 4.12
C ALA A 196 -11.97 -5.23 5.04
N TYR A 197 -11.41 -4.04 4.86
CA TYR A 197 -10.23 -3.56 5.62
C TYR A 197 -10.59 -2.92 6.97
N SER A 198 -11.85 -2.84 7.34
CA SER A 198 -12.25 -2.21 8.60
C SER A 198 -11.62 -2.87 9.83
N ALA A 199 -11.56 -4.20 9.88
CA ALA A 199 -10.95 -4.93 11.00
C ALA A 199 -9.45 -4.64 11.11
N GLN A 200 -8.73 -4.64 9.99
CA GLN A 200 -7.31 -4.32 9.94
C GLN A 200 -7.02 -2.89 10.39
N SER A 201 -7.84 -1.93 9.95
CA SER A 201 -7.72 -0.53 10.36
C SER A 201 -7.90 -0.37 11.86
N PHE A 202 -8.85 -1.08 12.43
CA PHE A 202 -9.07 -1.08 13.88
C PHE A 202 -7.89 -1.67 14.65
N ILE A 203 -7.35 -2.79 14.21
CA ILE A 203 -6.17 -3.40 14.83
C ILE A 203 -4.95 -2.47 14.71
N ASN A 204 -4.70 -1.93 13.52
CA ASN A 204 -3.58 -1.02 13.27
C ASN A 204 -3.66 0.25 14.14
N SER A 205 -4.87 0.74 14.45
CA SER A 205 -5.04 1.91 15.32
C SER A 205 -4.58 1.69 16.77
N THR A 206 -4.40 0.44 17.19
CA THR A 206 -3.80 0.10 18.51
C THR A 206 -2.26 0.13 18.48
N GLY A 207 -1.65 0.43 17.37
CA GLY A 207 -0.20 0.33 17.16
C GLY A 207 0.30 -1.10 16.92
N THR A 208 -0.61 -2.06 16.74
CA THR A 208 -0.27 -3.45 16.44
C THR A 208 -0.34 -3.67 14.92
N ALA A 209 0.73 -4.18 14.34
CA ALA A 209 0.72 -4.62 12.94
C ALA A 209 0.13 -6.04 12.86
N LEU A 210 -0.74 -6.27 11.88
CA LEU A 210 -1.09 -7.61 11.45
C LEU A 210 0.03 -8.13 10.56
N ILE A 211 0.60 -9.24 10.94
CA ILE A 211 1.61 -9.98 10.17
C ILE A 211 0.99 -11.28 9.69
#